data_7806873c161a0fe1ff65362f8a011cfe
#
_entry.id   7806873c161a0fe1ff65362f8a011cfe
#
_cell.length_a   1.000
_cell.length_b   1.000
_cell.length_c   1.000
_cell.angle_alpha   90.00
_cell.angle_beta   90.00
_cell.angle_gamma   90.00
#
_symmetry.space_group_name_H-M   'P 1'
#
loop_
_entity.id
_entity.type
_entity.pdbx_description
1 polymer ?
#
loop_
_entity_poly.entity_id
_entity_poly.type
_entity_poly.pdbx_seq_one_letter_code
_entity_poly.pdbx_strand_id
1 'polypeptide(L)'
;MSIVKEYELDALIVGGDQVWRPRYNVRTLPDMFLRFAHSFKGRKIAYAASFGVNNWEFSKGQTSLCATLVKQFDAISVRESSGVDLCEKYLGVNAISVLDPTLLLAKDEYAKLCEEIPICNERFLAVYVLDPKKDVED
;
A
#
# COMPACT_ATOMS: atom_id res chain seq x y z
N MET A 1 6.96 17.76 17.02
CA MET A 1 5.55 17.59 17.41
C MET A 1 4.95 16.56 16.50
N SER A 2 4.17 15.66 17.01
CA SER A 2 3.62 14.58 16.18
C SER A 2 2.34 15.07 15.48
N ILE A 3 2.22 14.83 14.18
CA ILE A 3 1.02 15.02 13.37
C ILE A 3 -0.23 14.41 14.04
N VAL A 4 -0.03 13.31 14.76
CA VAL A 4 -1.07 12.62 15.54
C VAL A 4 -1.75 13.53 16.57
N LYS A 5 -0.98 14.38 17.25
CA LYS A 5 -1.51 15.33 18.25
C LYS A 5 -2.15 16.54 17.59
N GLU A 6 -1.59 16.99 16.48
CA GLU A 6 -2.09 18.15 15.76
C GLU A 6 -3.49 17.91 15.17
N TYR A 7 -3.74 16.69 14.68
CA TYR A 7 -5.01 16.31 14.05
C TYR A 7 -5.91 15.44 14.95
N GLU A 8 -5.55 15.24 16.21
CA GLU A 8 -6.32 14.43 17.19
C GLU A 8 -6.73 13.06 16.65
N LEU A 9 -5.78 12.36 16.00
CA LEU A 9 -6.07 11.10 15.29
C LEU A 9 -6.32 9.94 16.26
N ASP A 10 -7.37 9.17 16.01
CA ASP A 10 -7.71 7.91 16.70
C ASP A 10 -7.07 6.69 16.04
N ALA A 11 -6.78 6.77 14.75
CA ALA A 11 -6.20 5.68 13.98
C ALA A 11 -5.19 6.18 12.95
N LEU A 12 -4.23 5.33 12.61
CA LEU A 12 -3.30 5.49 11.49
C LEU A 12 -3.46 4.29 10.57
N ILE A 13 -3.68 4.57 9.29
CA ILE A 13 -3.80 3.55 8.26
C ILE A 13 -2.68 3.75 7.25
N VAL A 14 -1.96 2.66 6.93
CA VAL A 14 -0.97 2.62 5.86
C VAL A 14 -1.37 1.57 4.83
N GLY A 15 -1.27 1.89 3.57
CA GLY A 15 -1.55 0.90 2.53
C GLY A 15 -2.02 1.46 1.21
N GLY A 16 -2.58 0.58 0.41
CA GLY A 16 -3.18 0.86 -0.89
C GLY A 16 -2.21 0.80 -2.07
N ASP A 17 -0.90 0.86 -1.87
CA ASP A 17 0.11 0.71 -2.92
C ASP A 17 1.33 -0.05 -2.40
N GLN A 18 2.40 -0.12 -3.20
CA GLN A 18 3.66 -0.81 -2.90
C GLN A 18 4.45 -0.13 -1.77
N VAL A 19 3.72 0.26 -0.72
CA VAL A 19 4.28 0.97 0.45
C VAL A 19 5.29 0.11 1.21
N TRP A 20 5.16 -1.21 1.16
CA TRP A 20 6.09 -2.14 1.80
C TRP A 20 7.17 -2.68 0.86
N ARG A 21 7.37 -2.04 -0.30
CA ARG A 21 8.45 -2.42 -1.21
C ARG A 21 9.70 -1.60 -0.96
N PRO A 22 10.84 -2.22 -0.55
CA PRO A 22 12.09 -1.51 -0.23
C PRO A 22 12.63 -0.70 -1.41
N ARG A 23 12.47 -1.19 -2.64
CA ARG A 23 12.95 -0.53 -3.86
C ARG A 23 12.40 0.89 -4.03
N TYR A 24 11.13 1.11 -3.65
CA TYR A 24 10.49 2.42 -3.76
C TYR A 24 10.62 3.27 -2.49
N ASN A 25 10.93 2.63 -1.37
CA ASN A 25 10.97 3.29 -0.05
C ASN A 25 12.37 3.17 0.61
N VAL A 26 13.44 3.36 -0.17
CA VAL A 26 14.84 3.08 0.27
C VAL A 26 15.18 3.73 1.62
N ARG A 27 14.76 4.98 1.85
CA ARG A 27 15.07 5.74 3.07
C ARG A 27 13.90 5.80 4.06
N THR A 28 12.68 5.62 3.58
CA THR A 28 11.43 5.83 4.32
C THR A 28 10.71 4.53 4.68
N LEU A 29 11.28 3.38 4.32
CA LEU A 29 10.67 2.08 4.56
C LEU A 29 10.19 1.88 6.00
N PRO A 30 10.95 2.21 7.07
CA PRO A 30 10.45 2.08 8.44
C PRO A 30 9.27 3.01 8.76
N ASP A 31 9.13 4.12 8.06
CA ASP A 31 8.02 5.04 8.25
C ASP A 31 6.74 4.51 7.59
N MET A 32 6.88 3.65 6.55
CA MET A 32 5.78 2.85 6.00
C MET A 32 5.32 1.73 6.95
N PHE A 33 6.10 1.44 7.99
CA PHE A 33 5.73 0.61 9.14
C PHE A 33 5.41 1.46 10.39
N LEU A 34 5.04 2.73 10.20
CA LEU A 34 4.63 3.68 11.23
C LEU A 34 5.67 3.87 12.36
N ARG A 35 6.98 3.81 12.04
CA ARG A 35 8.05 4.04 13.03
C ARG A 35 7.90 5.38 13.76
N PHE A 36 7.52 6.45 13.05
CA PHE A 36 7.32 7.78 13.63
C PHE A 36 6.21 7.81 14.69
N ALA A 37 5.31 6.83 14.67
CA ALA A 37 4.17 6.69 15.56
C ALA A 37 4.33 5.58 16.59
N HIS A 38 5.56 5.23 16.99
CA HIS A 38 5.82 4.12 17.94
C HIS A 38 5.12 4.32 19.28
N SER A 39 4.95 5.54 19.76
CA SER A 39 4.28 5.89 21.02
C SER A 39 2.78 6.19 20.88
N PHE A 40 2.24 6.09 19.66
CA PHE A 40 0.82 6.30 19.42
C PHE A 40 -0.01 5.20 20.06
N LYS A 41 -1.09 5.59 20.77
CA LYS A 41 -1.98 4.68 21.51
C LYS A 41 -3.26 4.35 20.79
N GLY A 42 -3.57 5.01 19.67
CA GLY A 42 -4.69 4.70 18.80
C GLY A 42 -4.41 3.49 17.92
N ARG A 43 -5.32 3.17 17.03
CA ARG A 43 -5.25 2.02 16.14
C ARG A 43 -4.20 2.21 15.05
N LYS A 44 -3.42 1.15 14.77
CA LYS A 44 -2.48 1.07 13.65
C LYS A 44 -2.92 -0.04 12.72
N ILE A 45 -3.22 0.28 11.49
CA ILE A 45 -3.80 -0.66 10.53
C ILE A 45 -2.99 -0.63 9.23
N ALA A 46 -2.63 -1.79 8.72
CA ALA A 46 -2.19 -1.94 7.35
C ALA A 46 -3.38 -2.42 6.50
N TYR A 47 -3.79 -1.60 5.54
CA TYR A 47 -4.90 -1.94 4.67
C TYR A 47 -4.43 -2.08 3.23
N ALA A 48 -4.55 -3.29 2.67
CA ALA A 48 -4.12 -3.63 1.32
C ALA A 48 -2.68 -3.19 1.01
N ALA A 49 -1.78 -3.21 2.01
CA ALA A 49 -0.37 -2.87 1.81
C ALA A 49 0.26 -3.87 0.82
N SER A 50 1.11 -3.38 -0.09
CA SER A 50 1.69 -4.23 -1.12
C SER A 50 3.20 -4.27 -1.02
N PHE A 51 3.77 -5.47 -1.20
CA PHE A 51 5.20 -5.68 -1.44
C PHE A 51 5.56 -5.51 -2.93
N GLY A 52 4.57 -5.59 -3.83
CA GLY A 52 4.72 -5.44 -5.27
C GLY A 52 5.47 -6.56 -5.97
N VAL A 53 5.94 -7.56 -5.22
CA VAL A 53 6.68 -8.74 -5.70
C VAL A 53 6.39 -9.94 -4.81
N ASN A 54 6.64 -11.14 -5.35
CA ASN A 54 6.41 -12.40 -4.63
C ASN A 54 7.64 -12.89 -3.84
N ASN A 55 8.76 -12.17 -3.94
CA ASN A 55 10.01 -12.50 -3.26
C ASN A 55 10.37 -11.43 -2.23
N TRP A 56 11.16 -11.83 -1.22
CA TRP A 56 11.59 -10.93 -0.17
C TRP A 56 12.75 -10.05 -0.61
N GLU A 57 12.55 -8.72 -0.67
CA GLU A 57 13.56 -7.75 -1.10
C GLU A 57 14.25 -7.00 0.05
N PHE A 58 13.86 -7.26 1.30
CA PHE A 58 14.41 -6.57 2.46
C PHE A 58 15.81 -7.09 2.82
N SER A 59 16.71 -6.20 3.21
CA SER A 59 17.97 -6.59 3.87
C SER A 59 17.69 -7.17 5.26
N LYS A 60 18.66 -7.87 5.83
CA LYS A 60 18.52 -8.43 7.20
C LYS A 60 18.17 -7.37 8.23
N GLY A 61 18.79 -6.20 8.17
CA GLY A 61 18.50 -5.08 9.08
C GLY A 61 17.10 -4.52 8.91
N GLN A 62 16.64 -4.35 7.66
CA GLN A 62 15.27 -3.92 7.37
C GLN A 62 14.26 -4.95 7.87
N THR A 63 14.49 -6.23 7.61
CA THR A 63 13.63 -7.33 8.10
C THR A 63 13.45 -7.27 9.61
N SER A 64 14.55 -7.21 10.37
CA SER A 64 14.51 -7.18 11.83
C SER A 64 13.75 -5.97 12.36
N LEU A 65 14.02 -4.78 11.80
CA LEU A 65 13.36 -3.54 12.19
C LEU A 65 11.86 -3.58 11.85
N CYS A 66 11.51 -3.91 10.62
CA CYS A 66 10.11 -3.94 10.18
C CYS A 66 9.29 -5.03 10.90
N ALA A 67 9.90 -6.21 11.18
CA ALA A 67 9.27 -7.25 12.00
C ALA A 67 8.95 -6.78 13.43
N THR A 68 9.77 -5.89 13.97
CA THR A 68 9.48 -5.29 15.31
C THR A 68 8.35 -4.26 15.22
N LEU A 69 8.36 -3.43 14.19
CA LEU A 69 7.37 -2.37 14.01
C LEU A 69 5.98 -2.92 13.69
N VAL A 70 5.90 -3.91 12.80
CA VAL A 70 4.62 -4.47 12.33
C VAL A 70 3.83 -5.17 13.44
N LYS A 71 4.50 -5.68 14.47
CA LYS A 71 3.85 -6.26 15.65
C LYS A 71 3.03 -5.28 16.49
N GLN A 72 3.18 -3.98 16.21
CA GLN A 72 2.39 -2.94 16.85
C GLN A 72 1.07 -2.64 16.10
N PHE A 73 0.83 -3.31 14.97
CA PHE A 73 -0.39 -3.13 14.21
C PHE A 73 -1.53 -3.96 14.80
N ASP A 74 -2.71 -3.35 14.89
CA ASP A 74 -3.93 -3.99 15.36
C ASP A 74 -4.54 -4.93 14.30
N ALA A 75 -4.37 -4.57 13.01
CA ALA A 75 -4.82 -5.37 11.88
C ALA A 75 -3.88 -5.20 10.70
N ILE A 76 -3.68 -6.30 9.96
CA ILE A 76 -2.78 -6.32 8.80
C ILE A 76 -3.51 -6.99 7.64
N SER A 77 -3.67 -6.25 6.55
CA SER A 77 -4.07 -6.82 5.28
C SER A 77 -3.11 -6.40 4.17
N VAL A 78 -2.95 -7.29 3.21
CA VAL A 78 -2.07 -7.13 2.06
C VAL A 78 -2.86 -7.33 0.77
N ARG A 79 -2.41 -6.70 -0.32
CA ARG A 79 -3.12 -6.73 -1.60
C ARG A 79 -2.92 -8.05 -2.34
N GLU A 80 -1.76 -8.67 -2.21
CA GLU A 80 -1.42 -9.92 -2.89
C GLU A 80 -1.44 -11.11 -1.92
N SER A 81 -1.92 -12.27 -2.39
CA SER A 81 -1.88 -13.52 -1.59
C SER A 81 -0.46 -13.92 -1.19
N SER A 82 0.53 -13.70 -2.08
CA SER A 82 1.95 -13.90 -1.76
C SER A 82 2.44 -13.03 -0.59
N GLY A 83 1.83 -11.85 -0.41
CA GLY A 83 2.14 -10.96 0.72
C GLY A 83 1.77 -11.56 2.07
N VAL A 84 0.75 -12.43 2.14
CA VAL A 84 0.40 -13.18 3.35
C VAL A 84 1.54 -14.09 3.77
N ASP A 85 2.08 -14.87 2.83
CA ASP A 85 3.21 -15.77 3.07
C ASP A 85 4.48 -14.99 3.47
N LEU A 86 4.71 -13.82 2.84
CA LEU A 86 5.84 -12.95 3.19
C LEU A 86 5.71 -12.39 4.61
N CYS A 87 4.51 -11.98 5.02
CA CYS A 87 4.24 -11.52 6.39
C CYS A 87 4.51 -12.61 7.42
N GLU A 88 3.99 -13.80 7.21
CA GLU A 88 4.20 -14.93 8.11
C GLU A 88 5.67 -15.33 8.19
N LYS A 89 6.30 -15.54 7.03
CA LYS A 89 7.66 -16.09 6.95
C LYS A 89 8.74 -15.12 7.45
N TYR A 90 8.63 -13.83 7.13
CA TYR A 90 9.72 -12.88 7.36
C TYR A 90 9.42 -11.83 8.44
N LEU A 91 8.15 -11.51 8.67
CA LEU A 91 7.75 -10.54 9.68
C LEU A 91 7.18 -11.20 10.93
N GLY A 92 6.79 -12.49 10.84
CA GLY A 92 6.26 -13.25 11.96
C GLY A 92 4.90 -12.74 12.45
N VAL A 93 4.05 -12.32 11.52
CA VAL A 93 2.70 -11.81 11.77
C VAL A 93 1.70 -12.43 10.79
N ASN A 94 0.46 -12.60 11.26
CA ASN A 94 -0.64 -13.02 10.40
C ASN A 94 -1.18 -11.82 9.61
N ALA A 95 -1.47 -12.03 8.35
CA ALA A 95 -2.12 -11.06 7.47
C ALA A 95 -3.25 -11.73 6.67
N ILE A 96 -4.16 -10.93 6.14
CA ILE A 96 -5.19 -11.40 5.21
C ILE A 96 -5.02 -10.72 3.86
N SER A 97 -5.37 -11.40 2.77
CA SER A 97 -5.40 -10.79 1.45
C SER A 97 -6.74 -10.10 1.22
N VAL A 98 -6.70 -8.85 0.75
CA VAL A 98 -7.88 -8.04 0.45
C VAL A 98 -7.69 -7.31 -0.88
N LEU A 99 -8.78 -6.84 -1.46
CA LEU A 99 -8.76 -6.03 -2.67
C LEU A 99 -8.16 -4.65 -2.40
N ASP A 100 -7.64 -4.03 -3.46
CA ASP A 100 -7.18 -2.65 -3.43
C ASP A 100 -8.33 -1.72 -2.99
N PRO A 101 -8.09 -0.70 -2.14
CA PRO A 101 -9.12 0.21 -1.64
C PRO A 101 -9.87 0.94 -2.75
N THR A 102 -9.30 1.09 -3.94
CA THR A 102 -10.03 1.65 -5.10
C THR A 102 -11.25 0.82 -5.47
N LEU A 103 -11.28 -0.46 -5.16
CA LEU A 103 -12.42 -1.35 -5.43
C LEU A 103 -13.52 -1.30 -4.35
N LEU A 104 -13.37 -0.48 -3.31
CA LEU A 104 -14.41 -0.27 -2.29
C LEU A 104 -15.51 0.67 -2.76
N LEU A 105 -15.21 1.54 -3.73
CA LEU A 105 -16.19 2.48 -4.26
C LEU A 105 -17.10 1.81 -5.29
N ALA A 106 -18.37 2.14 -5.24
CA ALA A 106 -19.33 1.72 -6.25
C ALA A 106 -19.03 2.41 -7.60
N LYS A 107 -19.43 1.77 -8.71
CA LYS A 107 -19.27 2.30 -10.07
C LYS A 107 -19.77 3.75 -10.21
N ASP A 108 -20.89 4.07 -9.55
CA ASP A 108 -21.53 5.38 -9.66
C ASP A 108 -20.66 6.50 -9.04
N GLU A 109 -19.84 6.18 -8.03
CA GLU A 109 -18.90 7.14 -7.47
C GLU A 109 -17.79 7.49 -8.47
N TYR A 110 -17.31 6.50 -9.22
CA TYR A 110 -16.35 6.74 -10.30
C TYR A 110 -16.99 7.48 -11.49
N ALA A 111 -18.26 7.18 -11.81
CA ALA A 111 -18.98 7.84 -12.90
C ALA A 111 -19.10 9.36 -12.66
N LYS A 112 -19.28 9.81 -11.43
CA LYS A 112 -19.31 11.23 -11.05
C LYS A 112 -18.04 11.98 -11.45
N LEU A 113 -16.88 11.33 -11.42
CA LEU A 113 -15.61 11.92 -11.84
C LEU A 113 -15.52 12.16 -13.35
N CYS A 114 -16.41 11.53 -14.11
CA CYS A 114 -16.43 11.61 -15.58
C CYS A 114 -17.56 12.50 -16.10
N GLU A 115 -18.43 13.08 -15.24
CA GLU A 115 -19.62 13.85 -15.67
C GLU A 115 -19.27 15.05 -16.56
N GLU A 116 -18.12 15.68 -16.35
CA GLU A 116 -17.66 16.84 -17.13
C GLU A 116 -16.79 16.45 -18.34
N ILE A 117 -16.53 15.14 -18.54
CA ILE A 117 -15.69 14.66 -19.63
C ILE A 117 -16.56 14.42 -20.88
N PRO A 118 -16.25 15.03 -22.04
CA PRO A 118 -16.98 14.77 -23.28
C PRO A 118 -16.96 13.28 -23.62
N ILE A 119 -18.13 12.71 -23.91
CA ILE A 119 -18.25 11.32 -24.35
C ILE A 119 -17.68 11.22 -25.76
N CYS A 120 -16.66 10.37 -25.93
CA CYS A 120 -16.17 10.00 -27.26
C CYS A 120 -17.15 8.99 -27.87
N ASN A 121 -17.80 9.37 -28.97
CA ASN A 121 -18.76 8.51 -29.70
C ASN A 121 -18.07 7.69 -30.81
N GLU A 122 -16.79 7.92 -31.04
CA GLU A 122 -16.01 7.18 -32.03
C GLU A 122 -15.52 5.85 -31.47
N ARG A 123 -15.26 4.87 -32.34
CA ARG A 123 -14.59 3.64 -31.92
C ARG A 123 -13.12 3.95 -31.67
N PHE A 124 -12.63 3.64 -30.49
CA PHE A 124 -11.23 3.85 -30.13
C PHE A 124 -10.68 2.65 -29.36
N LEU A 125 -9.35 2.52 -29.39
CA LEU A 125 -8.60 1.64 -28.52
C LEU A 125 -7.91 2.51 -27.46
N ALA A 126 -8.27 2.33 -26.20
CA ALA A 126 -7.56 2.97 -25.10
C ALA A 126 -6.37 2.12 -24.70
N VAL A 127 -5.16 2.71 -24.70
CA VAL A 127 -3.94 2.05 -24.26
C VAL A 127 -3.33 2.86 -23.12
N TYR A 128 -3.11 2.19 -21.99
CA TYR A 128 -2.43 2.78 -20.84
C TYR A 128 -1.07 2.10 -20.65
N VAL A 129 0.01 2.84 -20.90
CA VAL A 129 1.39 2.33 -20.85
C VAL A 129 2.10 2.98 -19.68
N LEU A 130 2.43 2.21 -18.64
CA LEU A 130 3.15 2.67 -17.45
C LEU A 130 4.64 2.88 -17.71
N ASP A 131 5.25 1.91 -18.42
CA ASP A 131 6.68 1.92 -18.74
C ASP A 131 6.84 1.72 -20.26
N PRO A 132 6.78 2.78 -21.09
CA PRO A 132 6.99 2.65 -22.52
C PRO A 132 8.43 2.16 -22.78
N LYS A 133 8.55 0.98 -23.37
CA LYS A 133 9.82 0.54 -23.93
C LYS A 133 10.01 1.28 -25.25
N LYS A 134 11.27 1.56 -25.65
CA LYS A 134 11.62 2.26 -26.91
C LYS A 134 11.00 1.64 -28.16
N ASP A 135 10.54 0.39 -28.08
CA ASP A 135 9.95 -0.36 -29.20
C ASP A 135 8.43 -0.11 -29.37
N VAL A 136 7.84 0.84 -28.65
CA VAL A 136 6.40 1.19 -28.72
C VAL A 136 6.19 2.53 -29.47
N GLU A 137 7.28 3.15 -29.95
CA GLU A 137 7.24 4.44 -30.67
C GLU A 137 7.19 4.31 -32.21
N ASP A 138 6.99 3.10 -32.77
CA ASP A 138 6.84 2.86 -34.21
C ASP A 138 5.39 2.56 -34.63
#